data_4e136b2f0ae80d30670b71d58f1d60e3
#
_entry.id   4e136b2f0ae80d30670b71d58f1d60e3
#
_cell.length_a   1.000
_cell.length_b   1.000
_cell.length_c   1.000
_cell.angle_alpha   90.00
_cell.angle_beta   90.00
_cell.angle_gamma   90.00
#
_symmetry.space_group_name_H-M   'P 1'
#
loop_
_entity.id
_entity.type
_entity.pdbx_description
1 polymer ?
#
loop_
_entity_poly.entity_id
_entity_poly.type
_entity_poly.pdbx_seq_one_letter_code
_entity_poly.pdbx_strand_id
1 'polypeptide(L)'
;MEERHRIAVFIDFDNIEIGVKNTLGRVFDVSPVLEALKERGEVLTKIAYADWTRHGEMSRSFSQHGVQMVQRHPGPRGDKNGADINLALDALEMALTKPHIDAFAIV
;
A
#
# COMPACT_ATOMS: atom_id res chain seq x y z
N MET A 1 18.10 -24.66 -1.87
CA MET A 1 17.70 -23.47 -1.10
C MET A 1 16.80 -22.60 -1.99
N GLU A 2 15.55 -22.48 -1.62
CA GLU A 2 14.62 -21.66 -2.39
C GLU A 2 14.96 -20.19 -2.20
N GLU A 3 15.13 -19.49 -3.30
CA GLU A 3 15.29 -18.05 -3.26
C GLU A 3 13.92 -17.42 -2.91
N ARG A 4 13.90 -16.64 -1.85
CA ARG A 4 12.72 -15.90 -1.49
C ARG A 4 12.62 -14.65 -2.37
N HIS A 5 11.41 -14.36 -2.84
CA HIS A 5 11.16 -13.12 -3.55
C HIS A 5 11.41 -11.91 -2.64
N ARG A 6 11.88 -10.84 -3.22
CA ARG A 6 12.02 -9.54 -2.54
C ARG A 6 10.89 -8.66 -3.01
N ILE A 7 10.01 -8.34 -2.09
CA ILE A 7 8.69 -7.80 -2.41
C ILE A 7 8.58 -6.34 -2.00
N ALA A 8 8.06 -5.51 -2.92
CA ALA A 8 7.59 -4.18 -2.61
C ALA A 8 6.05 -4.19 -2.62
N VAL A 9 5.44 -3.67 -1.56
CA VAL A 9 3.99 -3.66 -1.39
C VAL A 9 3.45 -2.24 -1.54
N PHE A 10 2.48 -2.07 -2.42
CA PHE A 10 1.81 -0.79 -2.65
C PHE A 10 0.32 -0.95 -2.32
N ILE A 11 -0.17 -0.14 -1.40
CA ILE A 11 -1.53 -0.26 -0.87
C ILE A 11 -2.33 0.98 -1.22
N ASP A 12 -3.41 0.81 -1.97
CA ASP A 12 -4.37 1.88 -2.23
C ASP A 12 -5.44 1.84 -1.13
N PHE A 13 -5.15 2.50 -0.01
CA PHE A 13 -5.95 2.37 1.19
C PHE A 13 -7.34 2.98 1.05
N ASP A 14 -7.47 4.13 0.35
CA ASP A 14 -8.78 4.76 0.17
C ASP A 14 -9.77 3.81 -0.51
N ASN A 15 -9.33 3.13 -1.57
CA ASN A 15 -10.20 2.18 -2.27
C ASN A 15 -10.47 0.92 -1.45
N ILE A 16 -9.46 0.43 -0.75
CA ILE A 16 -9.62 -0.76 0.09
C ILE A 16 -10.60 -0.49 1.23
N GLU A 17 -10.46 0.64 1.90
CA GLU A 17 -11.34 0.99 3.01
C GLU A 17 -12.79 1.08 2.56
N ILE A 18 -13.05 1.76 1.45
CA ILE A 18 -14.40 1.89 0.91
C ILE A 18 -14.96 0.50 0.57
N GLY A 19 -14.19 -0.35 -0.09
CA GLY A 19 -14.60 -1.69 -0.46
C GLY A 19 -14.91 -2.57 0.75
N VAL A 20 -14.03 -2.59 1.73
CA VAL A 20 -14.20 -3.41 2.94
C VAL A 20 -15.39 -2.92 3.76
N LYS A 21 -15.53 -1.61 3.93
CA LYS A 21 -16.61 -1.02 4.70
C LYS A 21 -17.98 -1.27 4.07
N ASN A 22 -18.08 -1.12 2.74
CA ASN A 22 -19.33 -1.29 2.02
C ASN A 22 -19.71 -2.76 1.85
N THR A 23 -18.74 -3.65 1.74
CA THR A 23 -18.98 -5.07 1.47
C THR A 23 -19.08 -5.89 2.76
N LEU A 24 -18.16 -5.68 3.71
CA LEU A 24 -18.03 -6.50 4.91
C LEU A 24 -18.43 -5.78 6.19
N GLY A 25 -18.63 -4.47 6.15
CA GLY A 25 -18.95 -3.67 7.34
C GLY A 25 -17.84 -3.68 8.38
N ARG A 26 -16.60 -3.94 7.99
CA ARG A 26 -15.46 -4.06 8.88
C ARG A 26 -14.41 -2.99 8.59
N VAL A 27 -13.53 -2.78 9.56
CA VAL A 27 -12.35 -1.94 9.39
C VAL A 27 -11.24 -2.80 8.81
N PHE A 28 -10.53 -2.27 7.81
CA PHE A 28 -9.41 -2.97 7.18
C PHE A 28 -8.23 -3.11 8.15
N ASP A 29 -7.68 -4.31 8.22
CA ASP A 29 -6.48 -4.59 8.99
C ASP A 29 -5.37 -5.04 8.03
N VAL A 30 -4.25 -4.33 8.05
CA VAL A 30 -3.12 -4.62 7.17
C VAL A 30 -2.33 -5.86 7.60
N SER A 31 -2.42 -6.24 8.88
CA SER A 31 -1.62 -7.33 9.43
C SER A 31 -1.73 -8.65 8.68
N PRO A 32 -2.95 -9.17 8.39
CA PRO A 32 -3.07 -10.42 7.65
C PRO A 32 -2.46 -10.36 6.25
N VAL A 33 -2.56 -9.20 5.59
CA VAL A 33 -1.98 -9.00 4.25
C VAL A 33 -0.46 -9.11 4.32
N LEU A 34 0.16 -8.43 5.28
CA LEU A 34 1.61 -8.46 5.44
C LEU A 34 2.11 -9.85 5.84
N GLU A 35 1.36 -10.54 6.71
CA GLU A 35 1.72 -11.91 7.10
C GLU A 35 1.66 -12.88 5.93
N ALA A 36 0.63 -12.76 5.10
CA ALA A 36 0.51 -13.60 3.90
C ALA A 36 1.66 -13.36 2.92
N LEU A 37 2.09 -12.10 2.77
CA LEU A 37 3.20 -11.76 1.89
C LEU A 37 4.54 -12.25 2.44
N LYS A 38 4.72 -12.21 3.76
CA LYS A 38 5.94 -12.72 4.41
C LYS A 38 6.12 -14.22 4.18
N GLU A 39 5.04 -14.96 4.04
CA GLU A 39 5.11 -16.38 3.72
C GLU A 39 5.64 -16.63 2.31
N ARG A 40 5.48 -15.67 1.41
CA ARG A 40 5.89 -15.77 0.01
C ARG A 40 7.26 -15.20 -0.28
N GLY A 41 7.73 -14.28 0.58
CA GLY A 41 9.00 -13.64 0.35
C GLY A 41 9.38 -12.68 1.46
N GLU A 42 10.40 -11.89 1.19
CA GLU A 42 10.88 -10.84 2.08
C GLU A 42 10.26 -9.52 1.64
N VAL A 43 9.50 -8.90 2.55
CA VAL A 43 8.85 -7.61 2.26
C VAL A 43 9.82 -6.49 2.62
N LEU A 44 10.40 -5.86 1.62
CA LEU A 44 11.43 -4.84 1.79
C LEU A 44 10.84 -3.43 1.86
N THR A 45 9.76 -3.19 1.14
CA THR A 45 9.15 -1.87 1.04
C THR A 45 7.64 -2.00 1.18
N LYS A 46 7.04 -1.13 1.98
CA LYS A 46 5.60 -1.08 2.22
C LYS A 46 5.17 0.37 2.14
N ILE A 47 4.32 0.71 1.17
CA ILE A 47 3.84 2.07 0.96
C ILE A 47 2.32 2.07 0.83
N ALA A 48 1.65 2.92 1.60
CA ALA A 48 0.20 3.06 1.55
C ALA A 48 -0.20 4.48 1.14
N TYR A 49 -1.14 4.58 0.23
CA TYR A 49 -1.58 5.82 -0.38
C TYR A 49 -3.01 6.13 0.06
N ALA A 50 -3.22 7.28 0.62
CA ALA A 50 -4.55 7.72 1.05
C ALA A 50 -4.54 9.20 1.43
N ASP A 51 -5.73 9.73 1.67
CA ASP A 51 -5.87 11.01 2.36
C ASP A 51 -5.80 10.75 3.87
N TRP A 52 -4.59 10.80 4.41
CA TRP A 52 -4.34 10.45 5.81
C TRP A 52 -4.91 11.44 6.80
N THR A 53 -5.34 12.62 6.35
CA THR A 53 -6.03 13.56 7.23
C THR A 53 -7.39 13.01 7.70
N ARG A 54 -7.94 12.03 6.97
CA ARG A 54 -9.21 11.38 7.29
C ARG A 54 -9.04 10.07 8.07
N HIS A 55 -7.82 9.60 8.26
CA HIS A 55 -7.53 8.26 8.80
C HIS A 55 -6.48 8.29 9.91
N GLY A 56 -6.64 9.18 10.89
CA GLY A 56 -5.64 9.37 11.95
C GLY A 56 -5.30 8.11 12.74
N GLU A 57 -6.31 7.32 13.09
CA GLU A 57 -6.09 6.08 13.84
C GLU A 57 -5.38 5.03 13.00
N MET A 58 -5.77 4.92 11.74
CA MET A 58 -5.19 3.95 10.84
C MET A 58 -3.75 4.29 10.49
N SER A 59 -3.40 5.58 10.45
CA SER A 59 -2.02 5.98 10.21
C SER A 59 -1.07 5.48 11.30
N ARG A 60 -1.54 5.43 12.55
CA ARG A 60 -0.75 4.86 13.65
C ARG A 60 -0.52 3.37 13.45
N SER A 61 -1.57 2.64 13.08
CA SER A 61 -1.47 1.20 12.82
C SER A 61 -0.49 0.90 11.71
N PHE A 62 -0.58 1.61 10.59
CA PHE A 62 0.36 1.44 9.49
C PHE A 62 1.78 1.78 9.88
N SER A 63 1.97 2.85 10.66
CA SER A 63 3.28 3.25 11.14
C SER A 63 3.91 2.17 12.02
N GLN A 64 3.11 1.54 12.88
CA GLN A 64 3.56 0.44 13.74
C GLN A 64 4.02 -0.78 12.94
N HIS A 65 3.47 -0.97 11.75
CA HIS A 65 3.86 -2.06 10.86
C HIS A 65 4.98 -1.68 9.89
N GLY A 66 5.56 -0.50 10.06
CA GLY A 66 6.64 -0.04 9.19
C GLY A 66 6.18 0.36 7.79
N VAL A 67 4.92 0.71 7.63
CA VAL A 67 4.37 1.14 6.34
C VAL A 67 4.60 2.63 6.16
N GLN A 68 5.23 3.00 5.05
CA GLN A 68 5.37 4.40 4.66
C GLN A 68 4.03 4.91 4.13
N MET A 69 3.63 6.09 4.59
CA MET A 69 2.35 6.68 4.19
C MET A 69 2.59 7.84 3.24
N VAL A 70 1.95 7.79 2.08
CA VAL A 70 2.00 8.85 1.08
C VAL A 70 0.66 9.57 1.06
N GLN A 71 0.70 10.88 1.27
CA GLN A 71 -0.51 11.70 1.28
C GLN A 71 -1.03 11.89 -0.14
N ARG A 72 -2.32 11.59 -0.32
CA ARG A 72 -3.03 11.93 -1.54
C ARG A 72 -3.54 13.34 -1.43
N HIS A 73 -3.23 14.16 -2.43
CA HIS A 73 -3.76 15.52 -2.52
C HIS A 73 -4.90 15.53 -3.53
N PRO A 74 -6.15 15.77 -3.08
CA PRO A 74 -7.25 15.90 -4.04
C PRO A 74 -6.98 17.11 -4.95
N GLY A 75 -7.04 16.87 -6.26
CA GLY A 75 -6.91 17.94 -7.24
C GLY A 75 -8.07 18.92 -7.15
N PRO A 76 -8.01 20.03 -7.89
CA PRO A 76 -9.06 21.06 -7.83
C PRO A 76 -10.47 20.57 -8.19
N ARG A 77 -10.57 19.41 -8.83
CA ARG A 77 -11.83 18.80 -9.23
C ARG A 77 -12.22 17.58 -8.38
N GLY A 78 -11.56 17.40 -7.24
CA GLY A 78 -11.78 16.20 -6.44
C GLY A 78 -11.37 14.94 -7.18
N ASP A 79 -10.20 14.96 -7.81
CA ASP A 79 -9.71 13.87 -8.63
C ASP A 79 -9.54 12.60 -7.80
N LYS A 80 -10.41 11.63 -8.04
CA LYS A 80 -10.39 10.35 -7.33
C LYS A 80 -9.23 9.45 -7.73
N ASN A 81 -8.52 9.77 -8.80
CA ASN A 81 -7.50 8.92 -9.38
C ASN A 81 -6.06 9.33 -9.03
N GLY A 82 -5.88 10.40 -8.24
CA GLY A 82 -4.56 10.90 -7.91
C GLY A 82 -3.68 9.88 -7.20
N ALA A 83 -4.26 9.12 -6.27
CA ALA A 83 -3.53 8.08 -5.54
C ALA A 83 -3.13 6.92 -6.45
N ASP A 84 -4.02 6.49 -7.35
CA ASP A 84 -3.77 5.40 -8.29
C ASP A 84 -2.62 5.75 -9.24
N ILE A 85 -2.58 6.99 -9.72
CA ILE A 85 -1.52 7.47 -10.61
C ILE A 85 -0.19 7.50 -9.87
N ASN A 86 -0.15 8.03 -8.66
CA ASN A 86 1.06 8.09 -7.86
C ASN A 86 1.61 6.70 -7.54
N LEU A 87 0.72 5.78 -7.19
CA LEU A 87 1.10 4.39 -6.93
C LEU A 87 1.73 3.76 -8.17
N ALA A 88 1.11 3.93 -9.32
CA ALA A 88 1.61 3.37 -10.56
C ALA A 88 2.97 3.94 -10.94
N LEU A 89 3.15 5.25 -10.80
CA LEU A 89 4.43 5.91 -11.10
C LEU A 89 5.52 5.48 -10.14
N ASP A 90 5.22 5.37 -8.85
CA ASP A 90 6.19 4.94 -7.85
C ASP A 90 6.59 3.48 -8.07
N ALA A 91 5.63 2.62 -8.42
CA ALA A 91 5.93 1.23 -8.71
C ALA A 91 6.83 1.11 -9.94
N LEU A 92 6.54 1.88 -10.99
CA LEU A 92 7.36 1.89 -12.20
C LEU A 92 8.77 2.40 -11.92
N GLU A 93 8.89 3.51 -11.19
CA GLU A 93 10.18 4.06 -10.81
C GLU A 93 11.00 3.04 -10.03
N MET A 94 10.38 2.36 -9.07
CA MET A 94 11.05 1.35 -8.28
C MET A 94 11.50 0.16 -9.13
N ALA A 95 10.67 -0.27 -10.08
CA ALA A 95 11.02 -1.34 -11.00
C ALA A 95 12.26 -1.00 -11.84
N LEU A 96 12.41 0.28 -12.21
CA LEU A 96 13.52 0.75 -13.03
C LEU A 96 14.78 1.04 -12.20
N THR A 97 14.66 1.44 -10.94
CA THR A 97 15.79 1.93 -10.13
C THR A 97 16.23 0.98 -9.02
N LYS A 98 15.42 -0.02 -8.70
CA LYS A 98 15.70 -0.97 -7.60
C LYS A 98 15.70 -2.41 -8.12
N PRO A 99 16.76 -2.83 -8.83
CA PRO A 99 16.77 -4.17 -9.46
C PRO A 99 16.75 -5.33 -8.46
N HIS A 100 17.06 -5.07 -7.20
CA HIS A 100 17.00 -6.11 -6.16
C HIS A 100 15.56 -6.48 -5.76
N ILE A 101 14.57 -5.68 -6.15
CA ILE A 101 13.16 -6.00 -5.92
C ILE A 101 12.66 -6.78 -7.13
N ASP A 102 12.20 -8.00 -6.91
CA ASP A 102 11.79 -8.90 -7.98
C ASP A 102 10.29 -9.20 -7.99
N ALA A 103 9.53 -8.68 -7.03
CA ALA A 103 8.09 -8.87 -6.99
C ALA A 103 7.40 -7.61 -6.44
N PHE A 104 6.24 -7.29 -7.02
CA PHE A 104 5.43 -6.15 -6.62
C PHE A 104 4.04 -6.65 -6.25
N ALA A 105 3.60 -6.31 -5.04
CA ALA A 105 2.25 -6.63 -4.59
C ALA A 105 1.42 -5.36 -4.59
N ILE A 106 0.35 -5.35 -5.37
CA ILE A 106 -0.59 -4.23 -5.45
C ILE A 106 -1.87 -4.66 -4.72
N VAL A 107 -2.23 -3.89 -3.71
CA VAL A 107 -3.39 -4.23 -2.87
C VAL A 107 -4.49 -3.19 -3.02
#